data_38fac348c31311594fafd426a26f8176
#
_entry.id   38fac348c31311594fafd426a26f8176
#
_cell.length_a   1.000
_cell.length_b   1.000
_cell.length_c   1.000
_cell.angle_alpha   90.00
_cell.angle_beta   90.00
_cell.angle_gamma   90.00
#
_symmetry.space_group_name_H-M   'P 1'
#
loop_
_entity.id
_entity.type
_entity.pdbx_description
1 polymer ?
#
loop_
_entity_poly.entity_id
_entity_poly.type
_entity_poly.pdbx_seq_one_letter_code
_entity_poly.pdbx_strand_id
1 'polypeptide(L)'
;MIVMYITVIGEQNRKLDNLEQKQIKTEAELEISMVLNQCIAELTTEADINIAIHNLLAIINNYFGADRCYIFENNYDDNTMDNTYEYVGDSITAKKDKLQKLSMNIVSLWMENFKEEKPYYIADISRQKEEPVYNMLHEQNVDRLLAVPLKRDGNIIGFLGVDNPVNHYEDMALLSSIQYFVTNCLEKRVQQDRMRYLSYRDMLTGLYNRNKYISIVKAAKDKILKNVGVAYIDLNGLKAINDNYGHSNGDKFICTAADTFKMVFPDNSYRIGGDEFVIIEQNIERDKYEERITALKNIMQDKQVSISIGVLWREQVDDLEALLKAADKLMYMEKEMYHKSRE
;
A
#
# COMPACT_ATOMS: atom_id res chain seq x y z
N MET A 1 19.30 -42.64 60.00
CA MET A 1 18.68 -41.33 60.22
C MET A 1 19.24 -40.23 59.31
N ILE A 2 20.55 -39.99 59.25
CA ILE A 2 21.18 -38.92 58.40
C ILE A 2 20.90 -39.13 56.91
N VAL A 3 21.02 -40.34 56.36
CA VAL A 3 20.79 -40.66 54.93
C VAL A 3 19.33 -40.36 54.55
N MET A 4 18.39 -40.73 55.40
CA MET A 4 16.96 -40.51 55.15
C MET A 4 16.63 -39.01 55.19
N TYR A 5 17.29 -38.21 56.01
CA TYR A 5 17.15 -36.75 56.09
C TYR A 5 17.70 -36.07 54.82
N ILE A 6 18.86 -36.51 54.33
CA ILE A 6 19.48 -36.01 53.09
C ILE A 6 18.57 -36.30 51.89
N THR A 7 17.96 -37.49 51.85
CA THR A 7 17.03 -37.89 50.73
C THR A 7 15.78 -37.00 50.73
N VAL A 8 15.21 -36.74 51.92
CA VAL A 8 14.01 -35.86 52.05
C VAL A 8 14.32 -34.42 51.64
N ILE A 9 15.46 -33.86 52.05
CA ILE A 9 15.90 -32.50 51.63
C ILE A 9 16.13 -32.48 50.12
N GLY A 10 16.74 -33.52 49.55
CA GLY A 10 16.96 -33.61 48.07
C GLY A 10 15.64 -33.66 47.27
N GLU A 11 14.63 -34.36 47.78
CA GLU A 11 13.30 -34.37 47.18
C GLU A 11 12.56 -33.03 47.32
N GLN A 12 12.68 -32.38 48.45
CA GLN A 12 12.10 -31.05 48.66
C GLN A 12 12.75 -29.98 47.77
N ASN A 13 14.08 -30.00 47.63
CA ASN A 13 14.78 -29.08 46.72
C ASN A 13 14.36 -29.32 45.27
N ARG A 14 14.28 -30.56 44.79
CA ARG A 14 13.78 -30.89 43.43
C ARG A 14 12.34 -30.39 43.22
N LYS A 15 11.48 -30.51 44.21
CA LYS A 15 10.10 -30.00 44.12
C LYS A 15 10.09 -28.47 44.03
N LEU A 16 10.95 -27.79 44.82
CA LEU A 16 11.08 -26.33 44.79
C LEU A 16 11.59 -25.88 43.45
N ASP A 17 12.68 -26.46 42.92
CA ASP A 17 13.23 -26.16 41.60
C ASP A 17 12.17 -26.34 40.47
N ASN A 18 11.40 -27.44 40.54
CA ASN A 18 10.30 -27.67 39.57
C ASN A 18 9.19 -26.65 39.67
N LEU A 19 8.86 -26.18 40.87
CA LEU A 19 7.84 -25.12 41.07
C LEU A 19 8.33 -23.79 40.56
N GLU A 20 9.57 -23.43 40.84
CA GLU A 20 10.20 -22.19 40.33
C GLU A 20 10.26 -22.19 38.81
N GLN A 21 10.70 -23.29 38.16
CA GLN A 21 10.71 -23.40 36.72
C GLN A 21 9.29 -23.31 36.13
N LYS A 22 8.29 -23.92 36.77
CA LYS A 22 6.91 -23.83 36.32
C LYS A 22 6.37 -22.39 36.44
N GLN A 23 6.72 -21.70 37.52
CA GLN A 23 6.33 -20.31 37.75
C GLN A 23 6.94 -19.41 36.67
N ILE A 24 8.25 -19.50 36.42
CA ILE A 24 8.96 -18.72 35.37
C ILE A 24 8.31 -18.95 34.01
N LYS A 25 8.01 -20.21 33.68
CA LYS A 25 7.34 -20.54 32.42
C LYS A 25 5.94 -19.93 32.32
N THR A 26 5.15 -19.99 33.39
CA THR A 26 3.79 -19.42 33.42
C THR A 26 3.83 -17.91 33.32
N GLU A 27 4.79 -17.23 33.95
CA GLU A 27 4.98 -15.77 33.86
C GLU A 27 5.36 -15.36 32.41
N ALA A 28 6.25 -16.09 31.74
CA ALA A 28 6.61 -15.86 30.34
C ALA A 28 5.41 -16.06 29.39
N GLU A 29 4.63 -17.16 29.58
CA GLU A 29 3.41 -17.41 28.79
C GLU A 29 2.35 -16.30 28.99
N LEU A 30 2.23 -15.77 30.21
CA LEU A 30 1.32 -14.66 30.51
C LEU A 30 1.77 -13.37 29.82
N GLU A 31 3.07 -13.07 29.85
CA GLU A 31 3.64 -11.90 29.19
C GLU A 31 3.39 -11.94 27.68
N ILE A 32 3.69 -13.06 27.02
CA ILE A 32 3.39 -13.26 25.59
C ILE A 32 1.90 -13.06 25.29
N SER A 33 1.01 -13.62 26.14
CA SER A 33 -0.44 -13.46 25.99
C SER A 33 -0.89 -12.02 26.12
N MET A 34 -0.31 -11.25 27.04
CA MET A 34 -0.63 -9.82 27.20
C MET A 34 -0.19 -9.00 25.98
N VAL A 35 1.03 -9.21 25.49
CA VAL A 35 1.56 -8.52 24.30
C VAL A 35 0.74 -8.91 23.05
N LEU A 36 0.42 -10.19 22.90
CA LEU A 36 -0.41 -10.67 21.79
C LEU A 36 -1.80 -10.01 21.81
N ASN A 37 -2.43 -9.89 22.98
CA ASN A 37 -3.72 -9.22 23.10
C ASN A 37 -3.62 -7.73 22.76
N GLN A 38 -2.55 -7.03 23.12
CA GLN A 38 -2.32 -5.65 22.70
C GLN A 38 -2.21 -5.55 21.16
N CYS A 39 -1.41 -6.41 20.55
CA CYS A 39 -1.27 -6.46 19.09
C CYS A 39 -2.62 -6.70 18.39
N ILE A 40 -3.42 -7.66 18.89
CA ILE A 40 -4.74 -7.96 18.34
C ILE A 40 -5.70 -6.77 18.52
N ALA A 41 -5.64 -6.09 19.66
CA ALA A 41 -6.46 -4.90 19.92
C ALA A 41 -6.16 -3.80 18.88
N GLU A 42 -4.89 -3.48 18.62
CA GLU A 42 -4.52 -2.52 17.58
C GLU A 42 -5.10 -2.90 16.21
N LEU A 43 -4.93 -4.15 15.79
CA LEU A 43 -5.41 -4.64 14.49
C LEU A 43 -6.94 -4.67 14.35
N THR A 44 -7.68 -4.65 15.47
CA THR A 44 -9.15 -4.74 15.47
C THR A 44 -9.86 -3.43 15.73
N THR A 45 -9.24 -2.51 16.47
CA THR A 45 -9.86 -1.24 16.88
C THR A 45 -9.46 -0.06 16.00
N GLU A 46 -8.23 -0.08 15.43
CA GLU A 46 -7.79 0.99 14.55
C GLU A 46 -8.48 0.87 13.17
N ALA A 47 -9.04 1.98 12.71
CA ALA A 47 -9.78 2.02 11.44
C ALA A 47 -8.84 2.02 10.21
N ASP A 48 -7.66 2.63 10.33
CA ASP A 48 -6.65 2.63 9.28
C ASP A 48 -5.68 1.45 9.47
N ILE A 49 -5.72 0.52 8.54
CA ILE A 49 -4.88 -0.69 8.58
C ILE A 49 -3.39 -0.37 8.60
N ASN A 50 -2.94 0.70 7.94
CA ASN A 50 -1.53 1.07 7.91
C ASN A 50 -1.06 1.57 9.28
N ILE A 51 -1.90 2.35 9.96
CA ILE A 51 -1.65 2.81 11.34
C ILE A 51 -1.66 1.59 12.28
N ALA A 52 -2.65 0.70 12.15
CA ALA A 52 -2.74 -0.52 12.96
C ALA A 52 -1.48 -1.39 12.85
N ILE A 53 -0.99 -1.63 11.64
CA ILE A 53 0.24 -2.41 11.42
C ILE A 53 1.46 -1.68 11.99
N HIS A 54 1.57 -0.36 11.82
CA HIS A 54 2.67 0.42 12.40
C HIS A 54 2.70 0.33 13.93
N ASN A 55 1.56 0.48 14.59
CA ASN A 55 1.43 0.36 16.04
C ASN A 55 1.76 -1.06 16.52
N LEU A 56 1.32 -2.07 15.79
CA LEU A 56 1.67 -3.47 16.07
C LEU A 56 3.19 -3.68 15.99
N LEU A 57 3.86 -3.17 14.96
CA LEU A 57 5.32 -3.29 14.83
C LEU A 57 6.04 -2.58 15.99
N ALA A 58 5.52 -1.44 16.47
CA ALA A 58 6.04 -0.74 17.65
C ALA A 58 5.94 -1.60 18.91
N ILE A 59 4.79 -2.27 19.14
CA ILE A 59 4.59 -3.15 20.30
C ILE A 59 5.58 -4.32 20.25
N ILE A 60 5.73 -4.97 19.09
CA ILE A 60 6.67 -6.08 18.90
C ILE A 60 8.12 -5.62 19.11
N ASN A 61 8.49 -4.47 18.51
CA ASN A 61 9.83 -3.91 18.64
C ASN A 61 10.19 -3.64 20.11
N ASN A 62 9.26 -3.08 20.88
CA ASN A 62 9.45 -2.81 22.29
C ASN A 62 9.57 -4.08 23.13
N TYR A 63 8.78 -5.12 22.84
CA TYR A 63 8.88 -6.42 23.50
C TYR A 63 10.26 -7.05 23.33
N PHE A 64 10.80 -7.01 22.12
CA PHE A 64 12.13 -7.54 21.83
C PHE A 64 13.28 -6.57 22.21
N GLY A 65 12.98 -5.31 22.50
CA GLY A 65 14.01 -4.27 22.66
C GLY A 65 14.90 -4.16 21.43
N ALA A 66 14.28 -4.22 20.24
CA ALA A 66 14.98 -4.41 18.99
C ALA A 66 15.31 -3.09 18.28
N ASP A 67 16.27 -3.11 17.36
CA ASP A 67 16.58 -1.97 16.50
C ASP A 67 15.45 -1.70 15.52
N ARG A 68 14.91 -2.75 14.89
CA ARG A 68 13.86 -2.67 13.87
C ARG A 68 12.90 -3.86 13.94
N CYS A 69 11.64 -3.57 13.62
CA CYS A 69 10.63 -4.57 13.33
C CYS A 69 9.98 -4.21 12.00
N TYR A 70 9.82 -5.19 11.09
CA TYR A 70 9.42 -4.91 9.71
C TYR A 70 8.65 -6.05 9.06
N ILE A 71 7.94 -5.70 7.97
CA ILE A 71 7.26 -6.67 7.10
C ILE A 71 7.81 -6.52 5.69
N PHE A 72 8.25 -7.64 5.11
CA PHE A 72 8.50 -7.77 3.69
C PHE A 72 7.35 -8.50 3.01
N GLU A 73 6.94 -8.02 1.84
CA GLU A 73 5.96 -8.69 0.99
C GLU A 73 6.63 -9.14 -0.32
N ASN A 74 6.28 -10.35 -0.76
CA ASN A 74 6.86 -10.98 -1.95
C ASN A 74 6.07 -10.64 -3.20
N ASN A 75 6.78 -10.31 -4.28
CA ASN A 75 6.26 -10.22 -5.63
C ASN A 75 6.84 -11.38 -6.46
N TYR A 76 6.02 -12.40 -6.69
CA TYR A 76 6.45 -13.59 -7.44
C TYR A 76 6.54 -13.37 -8.94
N ASP A 77 5.82 -12.37 -9.50
CA ASP A 77 5.85 -12.07 -10.93
C ASP A 77 7.23 -11.54 -11.34
N ASP A 78 7.84 -10.71 -10.49
CA ASP A 78 9.16 -10.10 -10.71
C ASP A 78 10.28 -10.81 -9.94
N ASN A 79 9.98 -11.83 -9.14
CA ASN A 79 10.89 -12.49 -8.19
C ASN A 79 11.58 -11.49 -7.25
N THR A 80 10.81 -10.54 -6.72
CA THR A 80 11.29 -9.50 -5.81
C THR A 80 10.51 -9.48 -4.50
N MET A 81 11.05 -8.76 -3.51
CA MET A 81 10.38 -8.47 -2.24
C MET A 81 10.59 -7.01 -1.88
N ASP A 82 9.60 -6.42 -1.21
CA ASP A 82 9.59 -5.03 -0.78
C ASP A 82 9.40 -4.94 0.74
N ASN A 83 10.19 -4.10 1.41
CA ASN A 83 9.91 -3.71 2.79
C ASN A 83 8.70 -2.77 2.80
N THR A 84 7.51 -3.30 3.10
CA THR A 84 6.26 -2.53 3.04
C THR A 84 5.94 -1.81 4.33
N TYR A 85 6.38 -2.34 5.47
CA TYR A 85 6.23 -1.71 6.79
C TYR A 85 7.50 -1.85 7.60
N GLU A 86 7.88 -0.78 8.27
CA GLU A 86 9.03 -0.75 9.18
C GLU A 86 8.73 0.15 10.37
N TYR A 87 9.06 -0.33 11.57
CA TYR A 87 9.20 0.45 12.78
C TYR A 87 10.66 0.40 13.22
N VAL A 88 11.20 1.54 13.65
CA VAL A 88 12.59 1.66 14.12
C VAL A 88 12.62 2.14 15.56
N GLY A 89 13.54 1.60 16.35
CA GLY A 89 13.82 2.05 17.70
C GLY A 89 14.47 3.43 17.74
N ASP A 90 14.61 3.96 18.94
CA ASP A 90 15.25 5.26 19.16
C ASP A 90 16.68 5.28 18.58
N SER A 91 17.02 6.37 17.89
CA SER A 91 18.35 6.59 17.28
C SER A 91 18.70 5.63 16.11
N ILE A 92 17.78 4.79 15.64
CA ILE A 92 17.98 3.90 14.51
C ILE A 92 17.47 4.54 13.21
N THR A 93 18.26 4.41 12.16
CA THR A 93 17.86 4.94 10.84
C THR A 93 16.97 3.95 10.09
N ALA A 94 15.80 4.41 9.65
CA ALA A 94 14.91 3.64 8.80
C ALA A 94 15.58 3.23 7.46
N LYS A 95 15.28 2.04 6.99
CA LYS A 95 15.83 1.47 5.74
C LYS A 95 14.75 1.13 4.72
N LYS A 96 13.48 1.23 5.06
CA LYS A 96 12.34 0.87 4.22
C LYS A 96 12.49 1.34 2.78
N ASP A 97 12.79 2.63 2.56
CA ASP A 97 12.87 3.20 1.21
C ASP A 97 14.04 2.65 0.36
N LYS A 98 15.07 2.11 1.01
CA LYS A 98 16.23 1.50 0.36
C LYS A 98 16.07 0.01 0.13
N LEU A 99 15.12 -0.63 0.81
CA LEU A 99 14.88 -2.06 0.77
C LEU A 99 13.63 -2.36 -0.08
N GLN A 100 13.65 -1.85 -1.31
CA GLN A 100 12.58 -2.03 -2.30
C GLN A 100 13.10 -2.85 -3.49
N LYS A 101 12.25 -3.69 -4.07
CA LYS A 101 12.55 -4.54 -5.23
C LYS A 101 13.81 -5.40 -5.06
N LEU A 102 14.01 -5.92 -3.84
CA LEU A 102 15.12 -6.81 -3.56
C LEU A 102 14.85 -8.19 -4.18
N SER A 103 15.87 -8.82 -4.76
CA SER A 103 15.72 -10.18 -5.28
C SER A 103 15.42 -11.17 -4.17
N MET A 104 14.39 -12.02 -4.32
CA MET A 104 14.06 -13.07 -3.36
C MET A 104 15.18 -14.12 -3.22
N ASN A 105 16.09 -14.19 -4.17
CA ASN A 105 17.25 -15.10 -4.11
C ASN A 105 18.17 -14.79 -2.92
N ILE A 106 18.16 -13.56 -2.41
CA ILE A 106 18.98 -13.14 -1.26
C ILE A 106 18.58 -13.91 0.01
N VAL A 107 17.29 -14.25 0.13
CA VAL A 107 16.70 -14.93 1.30
C VAL A 107 16.27 -16.38 0.96
N SER A 108 16.94 -17.03 0.02
CA SER A 108 16.58 -18.38 -0.45
C SER A 108 16.54 -19.42 0.68
N LEU A 109 17.51 -19.40 1.60
CA LEU A 109 17.52 -20.28 2.77
C LEU A 109 16.36 -20.02 3.74
N TRP A 110 15.97 -18.77 3.90
CA TRP A 110 14.81 -18.42 4.73
C TRP A 110 13.55 -19.01 4.13
N MET A 111 13.41 -18.91 2.79
CA MET A 111 12.27 -19.45 2.07
C MET A 111 12.17 -20.97 2.17
N GLU A 112 13.30 -21.69 2.25
CA GLU A 112 13.30 -23.14 2.50
C GLU A 112 12.76 -23.47 3.89
N ASN A 113 13.23 -22.79 4.95
CA ASN A 113 12.70 -22.94 6.30
C ASN A 113 11.20 -22.57 6.36
N PHE A 114 10.81 -21.49 5.71
CA PHE A 114 9.43 -21.01 5.69
C PHE A 114 8.47 -22.01 5.00
N LYS A 115 8.92 -22.74 3.99
CA LYS A 115 8.14 -23.84 3.37
C LYS A 115 7.84 -24.95 4.37
N GLU A 116 8.79 -25.24 5.27
CA GLU A 116 8.64 -26.23 6.33
C GLU A 116 7.93 -25.69 7.59
N GLU A 117 7.34 -24.48 7.51
CA GLU A 117 6.68 -23.79 8.64
C GLU A 117 7.59 -23.44 9.81
N LYS A 118 8.90 -23.41 9.56
CA LYS A 118 9.89 -23.07 10.55
C LYS A 118 10.25 -21.59 10.46
N PRO A 119 10.39 -20.92 11.62
CA PRO A 119 10.97 -19.58 11.66
C PRO A 119 12.45 -19.61 11.25
N TYR A 120 12.98 -18.47 10.87
CA TYR A 120 14.40 -18.29 10.60
C TYR A 120 15.04 -17.44 11.69
N TYR A 121 16.19 -17.90 12.20
CA TYR A 121 16.91 -17.24 13.28
C TYR A 121 18.40 -17.15 12.95
N ILE A 122 18.95 -15.94 13.09
CA ILE A 122 20.39 -15.68 13.04
C ILE A 122 20.82 -15.20 14.42
N ALA A 123 21.59 -16.03 15.14
CA ALA A 123 22.14 -15.68 16.45
C ALA A 123 23.38 -14.76 16.34
N ASP A 124 24.13 -14.89 15.25
CA ASP A 124 25.38 -14.17 14.99
C ASP A 124 25.63 -14.16 13.49
N ILE A 125 25.47 -12.99 12.86
CA ILE A 125 25.65 -12.79 11.42
C ILE A 125 27.06 -13.17 10.96
N SER A 126 28.08 -13.04 11.82
CA SER A 126 29.48 -13.35 11.45
C SER A 126 29.68 -14.80 11.03
N ARG A 127 28.75 -15.70 11.40
CA ARG A 127 28.73 -17.12 11.01
C ARG A 127 28.05 -17.37 9.67
N GLN A 128 27.47 -16.34 9.05
CA GLN A 128 26.68 -16.41 7.81
C GLN A 128 27.39 -15.78 6.61
N LYS A 129 28.72 -15.62 6.66
CA LYS A 129 29.51 -14.87 5.65
C LYS A 129 29.41 -15.41 4.22
N GLU A 130 29.07 -16.67 4.06
CA GLU A 130 28.90 -17.30 2.74
C GLU A 130 27.49 -17.15 2.19
N GLU A 131 26.54 -16.63 3.00
CA GLU A 131 25.16 -16.49 2.61
C GLU A 131 24.93 -15.24 1.76
N PRO A 132 24.06 -15.28 0.75
CA PRO A 132 23.74 -14.11 -0.10
C PRO A 132 23.28 -12.89 0.67
N VAL A 133 22.59 -13.11 1.80
CA VAL A 133 22.02 -12.04 2.64
C VAL A 133 23.07 -11.33 3.52
N TYR A 134 24.26 -11.93 3.70
CA TYR A 134 25.27 -11.44 4.65
C TYR A 134 25.65 -9.97 4.41
N ASN A 135 26.02 -9.60 3.20
CA ASN A 135 26.47 -8.25 2.89
C ASN A 135 25.37 -7.21 3.18
N MET A 136 24.13 -7.53 2.81
CA MET A 136 22.98 -6.67 3.05
C MET A 136 22.74 -6.45 4.53
N LEU A 137 22.77 -7.48 5.36
CA LEU A 137 22.56 -7.39 6.80
C LEU A 137 23.74 -6.72 7.50
N HIS A 138 24.95 -7.01 7.09
CA HIS A 138 26.17 -6.41 7.64
C HIS A 138 26.23 -4.89 7.38
N GLU A 139 25.88 -4.43 6.18
CA GLU A 139 25.80 -3.00 5.84
C GLU A 139 24.72 -2.26 6.64
N GLN A 140 23.77 -2.98 7.20
CA GLN A 140 22.70 -2.45 8.03
C GLN A 140 23.00 -2.56 9.54
N ASN A 141 24.19 -3.05 9.93
CA ASN A 141 24.59 -3.34 11.31
C ASN A 141 23.64 -4.34 12.01
N VAL A 142 23.17 -5.35 11.28
CA VAL A 142 22.35 -6.43 11.85
C VAL A 142 23.27 -7.55 12.31
N ASP A 143 23.31 -7.80 13.61
CA ASP A 143 24.09 -8.88 14.23
C ASP A 143 23.22 -10.11 14.47
N ARG A 144 21.96 -9.92 14.81
CA ARG A 144 20.96 -10.96 15.08
C ARG A 144 19.67 -10.67 14.33
N LEU A 145 18.94 -11.73 14.01
CA LEU A 145 17.69 -11.59 13.28
C LEU A 145 16.72 -12.72 13.66
N LEU A 146 15.46 -12.35 13.86
CA LEU A 146 14.33 -13.27 13.95
C LEU A 146 13.40 -13.01 12.77
N ALA A 147 12.93 -14.06 12.07
CA ALA A 147 11.92 -13.91 11.02
C ALA A 147 10.91 -15.06 11.02
N VAL A 148 9.65 -14.74 10.81
CA VAL A 148 8.56 -15.71 10.66
C VAL A 148 7.84 -15.50 9.33
N PRO A 149 7.41 -16.58 8.65
CA PRO A 149 6.69 -16.46 7.38
C PRO A 149 5.30 -15.87 7.58
N LEU A 150 4.85 -15.08 6.62
CA LEU A 150 3.46 -14.70 6.45
C LEU A 150 2.88 -15.56 5.33
N LYS A 151 1.87 -16.37 5.65
CA LYS A 151 1.33 -17.35 4.71
C LYS A 151 -0.14 -17.13 4.44
N ARG A 152 -0.53 -17.31 3.17
CA ARG A 152 -1.92 -17.30 2.70
C ARG A 152 -2.15 -18.51 1.80
N ASP A 153 -3.15 -19.32 2.12
CA ASP A 153 -3.52 -20.52 1.33
C ASP A 153 -2.33 -21.42 1.02
N GLY A 154 -1.41 -21.57 2.00
CA GLY A 154 -0.19 -22.37 1.86
C GLY A 154 0.97 -21.67 1.13
N ASN A 155 0.76 -20.49 0.53
CA ASN A 155 1.79 -19.71 -0.13
C ASN A 155 2.41 -18.68 0.81
N ILE A 156 3.71 -18.49 0.72
CA ILE A 156 4.45 -17.49 1.50
C ILE A 156 4.26 -16.13 0.80
N ILE A 157 3.48 -15.22 1.39
CA ILE A 157 3.25 -13.87 0.85
C ILE A 157 4.30 -12.86 1.32
N GLY A 158 5.13 -13.23 2.28
CA GLY A 158 6.15 -12.37 2.86
C GLY A 158 6.66 -12.91 4.17
N PHE A 159 7.27 -12.05 4.97
CA PHE A 159 7.74 -12.40 6.33
C PHE A 159 7.72 -11.16 7.26
N LEU A 160 7.57 -11.43 8.55
CA LEU A 160 7.73 -10.48 9.65
C LEU A 160 9.11 -10.71 10.26
N GLY A 161 9.93 -9.67 10.34
CA GLY A 161 11.29 -9.74 10.86
C GLY A 161 11.56 -8.76 11.99
N VAL A 162 12.53 -9.10 12.83
CA VAL A 162 13.02 -8.31 13.97
C VAL A 162 14.55 -8.34 13.96
N ASP A 163 15.18 -7.16 13.89
CA ASP A 163 16.64 -7.02 13.88
C ASP A 163 17.17 -6.63 15.26
N ASN A 164 18.29 -7.24 15.63
CA ASN A 164 19.04 -6.97 16.85
C ASN A 164 18.18 -7.02 18.13
N PRO A 165 17.34 -8.07 18.32
CA PRO A 165 16.62 -8.21 19.57
C PRO A 165 17.57 -8.35 20.75
N VAL A 166 17.29 -7.59 21.84
CA VAL A 166 18.03 -7.67 23.09
C VAL A 166 17.34 -8.63 24.06
N ASN A 167 16.01 -8.56 24.12
CA ASN A 167 15.17 -9.39 24.96
C ASN A 167 14.56 -10.53 24.15
N HIS A 168 14.25 -11.65 24.77
CA HIS A 168 13.47 -12.77 24.19
C HIS A 168 13.98 -13.29 22.84
N TYR A 169 15.26 -13.05 22.51
CA TYR A 169 15.83 -13.35 21.19
C TYR A 169 15.89 -14.85 20.82
N GLU A 170 15.69 -15.73 21.79
CA GLU A 170 15.57 -17.19 21.55
C GLU A 170 14.10 -17.65 21.50
N ASP A 171 13.13 -16.76 21.76
CA ASP A 171 11.72 -17.09 21.83
C ASP A 171 10.95 -16.56 20.62
N MET A 172 10.51 -17.45 19.77
CA MET A 172 9.71 -17.16 18.58
C MET A 172 8.19 -17.22 18.82
N ALA A 173 7.76 -17.49 20.06
CA ALA A 173 6.35 -17.80 20.34
C ALA A 173 5.43 -16.60 20.00
N LEU A 174 5.83 -15.37 20.36
CA LEU A 174 5.06 -14.19 20.03
C LEU A 174 4.94 -14.01 18.51
N LEU A 175 6.06 -14.04 17.78
CA LEU A 175 6.06 -13.84 16.32
C LEU A 175 5.26 -14.93 15.61
N SER A 176 5.41 -16.20 16.04
CA SER A 176 4.64 -17.32 15.48
C SER A 176 3.14 -17.22 15.77
N SER A 177 2.76 -16.63 16.90
CA SER A 177 1.36 -16.44 17.25
C SER A 177 0.71 -15.29 16.48
N ILE A 178 1.46 -14.19 16.24
CA ILE A 178 0.93 -12.99 15.60
C ILE A 178 0.89 -13.08 14.06
N GLN A 179 1.70 -13.95 13.44
CA GLN A 179 1.80 -14.07 11.98
C GLN A 179 0.46 -14.23 11.27
N TYR A 180 -0.46 -14.99 11.86
CA TYR A 180 -1.81 -15.18 11.31
C TYR A 180 -2.62 -13.88 11.28
N PHE A 181 -2.57 -13.11 12.35
CA PHE A 181 -3.29 -11.83 12.44
C PHE A 181 -2.71 -10.79 11.48
N VAL A 182 -1.38 -10.73 11.37
CA VAL A 182 -0.69 -9.86 10.39
C VAL A 182 -1.08 -10.23 8.97
N THR A 183 -1.06 -11.53 8.63
CA THR A 183 -1.47 -12.01 7.30
C THR A 183 -2.89 -11.56 6.96
N ASN A 184 -3.85 -11.76 7.89
CA ASN A 184 -5.25 -11.34 7.68
C ASN A 184 -5.39 -9.82 7.49
N CYS A 185 -4.58 -9.03 8.18
CA CYS A 185 -4.59 -7.56 8.01
C CYS A 185 -4.03 -7.14 6.65
N LEU A 186 -2.96 -7.75 6.18
CA LEU A 186 -2.43 -7.52 4.83
C LEU A 186 -3.45 -7.89 3.76
N GLU A 187 -4.15 -9.01 3.92
CA GLU A 187 -5.24 -9.39 3.01
C GLU A 187 -6.39 -8.37 3.01
N LYS A 188 -6.82 -7.95 4.19
CA LYS A 188 -7.87 -6.93 4.33
C LYS A 188 -7.46 -5.63 3.64
N ARG A 189 -6.20 -5.21 3.76
CA ARG A 189 -5.65 -4.06 3.03
C ARG A 189 -5.78 -4.24 1.52
N VAL A 190 -5.28 -5.36 0.98
CA VAL A 190 -5.35 -5.66 -0.47
C VAL A 190 -6.80 -5.66 -0.96
N GLN A 191 -7.72 -6.26 -0.20
CA GLN A 191 -9.15 -6.26 -0.54
C GLN A 191 -9.76 -4.86 -0.51
N GLN A 192 -9.43 -4.04 0.50
CA GLN A 192 -9.90 -2.66 0.58
C GLN A 192 -9.36 -1.80 -0.58
N ASP A 193 -8.09 -1.94 -0.92
CA ASP A 193 -7.48 -1.21 -2.05
C ASP A 193 -8.11 -1.64 -3.37
N ARG A 194 -8.37 -2.94 -3.55
CA ARG A 194 -9.09 -3.44 -4.72
C ARG A 194 -10.53 -2.91 -4.79
N MET A 195 -11.26 -2.89 -3.66
CA MET A 195 -12.60 -2.31 -3.61
C MET A 195 -12.58 -0.81 -3.92
N ARG A 196 -11.61 -0.05 -3.38
CA ARG A 196 -11.42 1.36 -3.72
C ARG A 196 -11.13 1.55 -5.20
N TYR A 197 -10.25 0.73 -5.77
CA TYR A 197 -9.94 0.76 -7.18
C TYR A 197 -11.19 0.53 -8.03
N LEU A 198 -11.92 -0.56 -7.80
CA LEU A 198 -13.15 -0.89 -8.53
C LEU A 198 -14.26 0.16 -8.32
N SER A 199 -14.35 0.77 -7.14
CA SER A 199 -15.35 1.80 -6.83
C SER A 199 -15.05 3.14 -7.49
N TYR A 200 -13.76 3.46 -7.75
CA TYR A 200 -13.33 4.79 -8.18
C TYR A 200 -12.65 4.84 -9.56
N ARG A 201 -12.41 3.71 -10.22
CA ARG A 201 -11.83 3.65 -11.56
C ARG A 201 -12.86 3.20 -12.60
N ASP A 202 -12.74 3.72 -13.80
CA ASP A 202 -13.49 3.27 -14.97
C ASP A 202 -12.78 2.05 -15.58
N MET A 203 -13.50 0.94 -15.70
CA MET A 203 -12.91 -0.35 -16.10
C MET A 203 -12.39 -0.39 -17.54
N LEU A 204 -12.94 0.44 -18.44
CA LEU A 204 -12.47 0.51 -19.82
C LEU A 204 -11.20 1.35 -19.94
N THR A 205 -11.19 2.51 -19.29
CA THR A 205 -10.14 3.50 -19.49
C THR A 205 -9.08 3.51 -18.38
N GLY A 206 -9.39 3.00 -17.19
CA GLY A 206 -8.55 3.11 -15.99
C GLY A 206 -8.44 4.52 -15.41
N LEU A 207 -9.12 5.53 -15.98
CA LEU A 207 -9.29 6.85 -15.39
C LEU A 207 -10.15 6.77 -14.13
N TYR A 208 -10.20 7.84 -13.35
CA TYR A 208 -11.22 7.93 -12.31
C TYR A 208 -12.62 7.93 -12.93
N ASN A 209 -13.57 7.25 -12.26
CA ASN A 209 -14.96 7.18 -12.71
C ASN A 209 -15.82 8.31 -12.13
N ARG A 210 -17.11 8.32 -12.50
CA ARG A 210 -18.12 9.27 -12.03
C ARG A 210 -18.25 9.31 -10.50
N ASN A 211 -18.09 8.15 -9.81
CA ASN A 211 -18.20 8.12 -8.35
C ASN A 211 -17.06 8.90 -7.69
N LYS A 212 -15.83 8.76 -8.20
CA LYS A 212 -14.69 9.55 -7.73
C LYS A 212 -14.87 11.04 -7.99
N TYR A 213 -15.34 11.40 -9.20
CA TYR A 213 -15.69 12.80 -9.55
C TYR A 213 -16.69 13.39 -8.54
N ILE A 214 -17.80 12.70 -8.28
CA ILE A 214 -18.80 13.15 -7.30
C ILE A 214 -18.18 13.30 -5.90
N SER A 215 -17.32 12.37 -5.50
CA SER A 215 -16.67 12.42 -4.18
C SER A 215 -15.74 13.63 -4.04
N ILE A 216 -15.00 14.01 -5.10
CA ILE A 216 -14.11 15.19 -5.11
C ILE A 216 -14.94 16.47 -5.02
N VAL A 217 -16.02 16.58 -5.81
CA VAL A 217 -16.90 17.77 -5.78
C VAL A 217 -17.54 17.92 -4.39
N LYS A 218 -18.02 16.83 -3.79
CA LYS A 218 -18.56 16.85 -2.42
C LYS A 218 -17.51 17.23 -1.37
N ALA A 219 -16.28 16.72 -1.48
CA ALA A 219 -15.21 17.03 -0.56
C ALA A 219 -14.69 18.47 -0.66
N ALA A 220 -14.92 19.13 -1.80
CA ALA A 220 -14.62 20.53 -2.04
C ALA A 220 -15.68 21.49 -1.49
N LYS A 221 -16.87 21.00 -1.14
CA LYS A 221 -17.95 21.80 -0.60
C LYS A 221 -17.51 22.50 0.69
N ASP A 222 -17.85 23.75 0.82
CA ASP A 222 -17.50 24.62 1.97
C ASP A 222 -15.97 24.82 2.16
N LYS A 223 -15.17 24.56 1.12
CA LYS A 223 -13.74 24.82 1.11
C LYS A 223 -13.35 25.84 0.05
N ILE A 224 -12.43 26.72 0.41
CA ILE A 224 -11.78 27.61 -0.53
C ILE A 224 -10.61 26.86 -1.18
N LEU A 225 -10.71 26.63 -2.49
CA LEU A 225 -9.64 26.02 -3.26
C LEU A 225 -8.82 27.12 -3.93
N LYS A 226 -7.51 26.88 -4.13
CA LYS A 226 -6.60 27.82 -4.76
C LYS A 226 -6.03 27.27 -6.05
N ASN A 227 -5.83 28.15 -7.03
CA ASN A 227 -5.18 27.85 -8.30
C ASN A 227 -5.78 26.59 -8.96
N VAL A 228 -7.07 26.68 -9.31
CA VAL A 228 -7.83 25.54 -9.83
C VAL A 228 -8.07 25.68 -11.33
N GLY A 229 -7.59 24.68 -12.08
CA GLY A 229 -7.92 24.47 -13.49
C GLY A 229 -8.96 23.37 -13.64
N VAL A 230 -10.00 23.60 -14.43
CA VAL A 230 -11.00 22.60 -14.80
C VAL A 230 -11.19 22.54 -16.31
N ALA A 231 -11.37 21.35 -16.85
CA ALA A 231 -11.80 21.16 -18.23
C ALA A 231 -12.95 20.15 -18.28
N TYR A 232 -13.99 20.46 -19.05
CA TYR A 232 -15.07 19.54 -19.39
C TYR A 232 -14.94 19.18 -20.86
N ILE A 233 -14.97 17.88 -21.19
CA ILE A 233 -14.55 17.36 -22.50
C ILE A 233 -15.55 16.33 -22.98
N ASP A 234 -15.89 16.40 -24.28
CA ASP A 234 -16.72 15.44 -24.99
C ASP A 234 -15.99 14.93 -26.23
N LEU A 235 -16.01 13.61 -26.49
CA LEU A 235 -15.40 13.03 -27.69
C LEU A 235 -16.35 13.13 -28.88
N ASN A 236 -15.95 13.88 -29.91
CA ASN A 236 -16.75 14.05 -31.08
C ASN A 236 -16.73 12.80 -31.99
N GLY A 237 -17.90 12.43 -32.49
CA GLY A 237 -18.02 11.39 -33.51
C GLY A 237 -18.01 9.94 -33.01
N LEU A 238 -18.01 9.69 -31.70
CA LEU A 238 -18.02 8.34 -31.15
C LEU A 238 -19.21 7.50 -31.66
N LYS A 239 -20.40 8.09 -31.77
CA LYS A 239 -21.57 7.39 -32.33
C LYS A 239 -21.34 6.91 -33.76
N ALA A 240 -20.78 7.77 -34.61
CA ALA A 240 -20.48 7.39 -35.99
C ALA A 240 -19.43 6.27 -36.10
N ILE A 241 -18.44 6.28 -35.20
CA ILE A 241 -17.45 5.20 -35.09
C ILE A 241 -18.13 3.89 -34.69
N ASN A 242 -19.00 3.93 -33.68
CA ASN A 242 -19.74 2.74 -33.24
C ASN A 242 -20.66 2.20 -34.34
N ASP A 243 -21.39 3.06 -35.02
CA ASP A 243 -22.35 2.68 -36.06
C ASP A 243 -21.64 2.10 -37.30
N ASN A 244 -20.48 2.66 -37.69
CA ASN A 244 -19.75 2.22 -38.89
C ASN A 244 -18.77 1.07 -38.66
N TYR A 245 -18.14 1.00 -37.46
CA TYR A 245 -17.02 0.09 -37.18
C TYR A 245 -17.23 -0.80 -35.96
N GLY A 246 -18.38 -0.69 -35.28
CA GLY A 246 -18.75 -1.47 -34.10
C GLY A 246 -18.14 -0.95 -32.77
N HIS A 247 -18.75 -1.37 -31.69
CA HIS A 247 -18.41 -0.91 -30.33
C HIS A 247 -16.94 -1.14 -29.93
N SER A 248 -16.31 -2.22 -30.41
CA SER A 248 -14.89 -2.47 -30.11
C SER A 248 -13.96 -1.37 -30.67
N ASN A 249 -14.29 -0.73 -31.78
CA ASN A 249 -13.53 0.40 -32.31
C ASN A 249 -13.86 1.70 -31.58
N GLY A 250 -15.11 1.87 -31.11
CA GLY A 250 -15.47 2.94 -30.20
C GLY A 250 -14.73 2.86 -28.87
N ASP A 251 -14.60 1.67 -28.31
CA ASP A 251 -13.81 1.45 -27.07
C ASP A 251 -12.32 1.80 -27.26
N LYS A 252 -11.72 1.42 -28.39
CA LYS A 252 -10.34 1.82 -28.75
C LYS A 252 -10.19 3.34 -28.85
N PHE A 253 -11.19 4.00 -29.47
CA PHE A 253 -11.19 5.45 -29.61
C PHE A 253 -11.26 6.14 -28.23
N ILE A 254 -12.13 5.67 -27.33
CA ILE A 254 -12.22 6.12 -25.92
C ILE A 254 -10.89 5.87 -25.20
N CYS A 255 -10.29 4.70 -25.32
CA CYS A 255 -9.02 4.36 -24.68
C CYS A 255 -7.89 5.25 -25.20
N THR A 256 -7.84 5.55 -26.51
CA THR A 256 -6.83 6.46 -27.10
C THR A 256 -6.90 7.86 -26.48
N ALA A 257 -8.13 8.38 -26.28
CA ALA A 257 -8.34 9.64 -25.59
C ALA A 257 -7.90 9.55 -24.11
N ALA A 258 -8.33 8.50 -23.42
CA ALA A 258 -8.02 8.29 -22.01
C ALA A 258 -6.51 8.18 -21.74
N ASP A 259 -5.75 7.52 -22.61
CA ASP A 259 -4.30 7.43 -22.49
C ASP A 259 -3.63 8.79 -22.66
N THR A 260 -4.20 9.66 -23.48
CA THR A 260 -3.72 11.06 -23.60
C THR A 260 -4.04 11.86 -22.34
N PHE A 261 -5.23 11.69 -21.76
CA PHE A 261 -5.57 12.33 -20.48
C PHE A 261 -4.63 11.87 -19.35
N LYS A 262 -4.34 10.56 -19.24
CA LYS A 262 -3.38 10.03 -18.26
C LYS A 262 -1.98 10.60 -18.44
N MET A 263 -1.53 10.74 -19.69
CA MET A 263 -0.19 11.27 -19.98
C MET A 263 -0.05 12.73 -19.52
N VAL A 264 -1.06 13.56 -19.76
CA VAL A 264 -1.00 15.01 -19.47
C VAL A 264 -1.48 15.33 -18.05
N PHE A 265 -2.49 14.60 -17.54
CA PHE A 265 -3.15 14.80 -16.24
C PHE A 265 -3.34 13.46 -15.50
N PRO A 266 -2.28 12.80 -15.04
CA PRO A 266 -2.29 11.39 -14.62
C PRO A 266 -3.30 11.07 -13.51
N ASP A 267 -3.45 11.96 -12.50
CA ASP A 267 -4.29 11.71 -11.33
C ASP A 267 -5.49 12.65 -11.23
N ASN A 268 -5.77 13.40 -12.30
CA ASN A 268 -6.76 14.48 -12.27
C ASN A 268 -7.79 14.38 -13.40
N SER A 269 -7.88 13.20 -14.03
CA SER A 269 -8.78 12.94 -15.17
C SER A 269 -9.88 11.94 -14.79
N TYR A 270 -11.11 12.27 -15.13
CA TYR A 270 -12.32 11.55 -14.77
C TYR A 270 -13.13 11.22 -16.01
N ARG A 271 -13.61 9.98 -16.16
CA ARG A 271 -14.66 9.62 -17.12
C ARG A 271 -16.00 9.63 -16.40
N ILE A 272 -16.91 10.51 -16.82
CA ILE A 272 -18.19 10.74 -16.14
C ILE A 272 -19.40 10.24 -16.94
N GLY A 273 -19.22 9.99 -18.24
CA GLY A 273 -20.21 9.46 -19.17
C GLY A 273 -19.58 8.55 -20.22
N GLY A 274 -20.32 8.21 -21.25
CA GLY A 274 -19.82 7.38 -22.36
C GLY A 274 -18.63 8.02 -23.07
N ASP A 275 -18.80 9.26 -23.52
CA ASP A 275 -17.88 10.11 -24.25
C ASP A 275 -17.46 11.38 -23.49
N GLU A 276 -17.91 11.52 -22.23
CA GLU A 276 -17.68 12.70 -21.39
C GLU A 276 -16.55 12.50 -20.38
N PHE A 277 -15.65 13.47 -20.35
CA PHE A 277 -14.49 13.48 -19.44
C PHE A 277 -14.37 14.82 -18.73
N VAL A 278 -13.80 14.78 -17.54
CA VAL A 278 -13.50 15.99 -16.74
C VAL A 278 -12.07 15.95 -16.28
N ILE A 279 -11.41 17.10 -16.25
CA ILE A 279 -10.12 17.33 -15.60
C ILE A 279 -10.35 18.31 -14.47
N ILE A 280 -9.81 18.03 -13.28
CA ILE A 280 -9.81 18.92 -12.10
C ILE A 280 -8.41 18.95 -11.55
N GLU A 281 -7.68 20.04 -11.80
CA GLU A 281 -6.32 20.22 -11.30
C GLU A 281 -6.33 21.32 -10.23
N GLN A 282 -5.78 21.03 -9.04
CA GLN A 282 -5.67 22.00 -7.94
C GLN A 282 -4.21 22.37 -7.73
N ASN A 283 -3.96 23.57 -7.17
CA ASN A 283 -2.63 24.09 -6.89
C ASN A 283 -1.72 24.17 -8.14
N ILE A 284 -2.30 24.46 -9.29
CA ILE A 284 -1.57 24.65 -10.55
C ILE A 284 -1.59 26.11 -10.99
N GLU A 285 -0.43 26.68 -11.29
CA GLU A 285 -0.31 28.01 -11.88
C GLU A 285 -1.01 28.06 -13.24
N ARG A 286 -1.59 29.25 -13.55
CA ARG A 286 -2.39 29.45 -14.75
C ARG A 286 -1.63 29.07 -16.03
N ASP A 287 -0.43 29.60 -16.19
CA ASP A 287 0.36 29.41 -17.41
C ASP A 287 0.68 27.93 -17.62
N LYS A 288 1.04 27.22 -16.55
CA LYS A 288 1.29 25.79 -16.58
C LYS A 288 0.04 24.96 -16.92
N TYR A 289 -1.12 25.37 -16.43
CA TYR A 289 -2.38 24.72 -16.78
C TYR A 289 -2.70 24.91 -18.27
N GLU A 290 -2.59 26.15 -18.78
CA GLU A 290 -2.83 26.48 -20.19
C GLU A 290 -1.84 25.75 -21.13
N GLU A 291 -0.57 25.63 -20.75
CA GLU A 291 0.43 24.81 -21.46
C GLU A 291 0.00 23.32 -21.55
N ARG A 292 -0.44 22.74 -20.43
CA ARG A 292 -0.92 21.36 -20.42
C ARG A 292 -2.18 21.17 -21.27
N ILE A 293 -3.13 22.08 -21.24
CA ILE A 293 -4.32 22.04 -22.09
C ILE A 293 -3.93 22.14 -23.57
N THR A 294 -2.97 23.00 -23.91
CA THR A 294 -2.45 23.11 -25.27
C THR A 294 -1.77 21.82 -25.73
N ALA A 295 -0.93 21.23 -24.89
CA ALA A 295 -0.31 19.93 -25.17
C ALA A 295 -1.35 18.82 -25.36
N LEU A 296 -2.39 18.80 -24.51
CA LEU A 296 -3.50 17.87 -24.63
C LEU A 296 -4.19 17.98 -26.01
N LYS A 297 -4.56 19.19 -26.41
CA LYS A 297 -5.22 19.44 -27.73
C LYS A 297 -4.34 18.99 -28.90
N ASN A 298 -3.05 19.29 -28.87
CA ASN A 298 -2.10 18.91 -29.92
C ASN A 298 -1.98 17.37 -30.02
N ILE A 299 -1.79 16.67 -28.90
CA ILE A 299 -1.69 15.20 -28.89
C ILE A 299 -2.99 14.55 -29.36
N MET A 300 -4.16 15.08 -28.99
CA MET A 300 -5.46 14.61 -29.46
C MET A 300 -5.57 14.76 -30.99
N GLN A 301 -5.16 15.91 -31.53
CA GLN A 301 -5.15 16.16 -32.97
C GLN A 301 -4.20 15.18 -33.69
N ASP A 302 -2.99 14.98 -33.20
CA ASP A 302 -2.01 14.04 -33.78
C ASP A 302 -2.55 12.60 -33.80
N LYS A 303 -3.31 12.23 -32.79
CA LYS A 303 -3.99 10.91 -32.70
C LYS A 303 -5.32 10.87 -33.45
N GLN A 304 -5.72 11.92 -34.15
CA GLN A 304 -6.98 12.03 -34.87
C GLN A 304 -8.22 11.86 -33.96
N VAL A 305 -8.11 12.21 -32.70
CA VAL A 305 -9.22 12.25 -31.75
C VAL A 305 -9.78 13.67 -31.68
N SER A 306 -10.99 13.85 -32.24
CA SER A 306 -11.69 15.13 -32.14
C SER A 306 -12.39 15.27 -30.81
N ILE A 307 -12.20 16.39 -30.14
CA ILE A 307 -12.83 16.72 -28.85
C ILE A 307 -13.50 18.09 -28.90
N SER A 308 -14.58 18.26 -28.14
CA SER A 308 -15.11 19.55 -27.73
C SER A 308 -14.76 19.79 -26.27
N ILE A 309 -14.21 20.96 -25.93
CA ILE A 309 -13.62 21.21 -24.61
C ILE A 309 -13.94 22.60 -24.09
N GLY A 310 -14.49 22.69 -22.89
CA GLY A 310 -14.62 23.92 -22.13
C GLY A 310 -13.57 23.99 -21.03
N VAL A 311 -12.76 25.05 -21.02
CA VAL A 311 -11.60 25.20 -20.12
C VAL A 311 -11.76 26.45 -19.27
N LEU A 312 -11.55 26.33 -17.97
CA LEU A 312 -11.51 27.43 -17.03
C LEU A 312 -10.39 27.29 -16.02
N TRP A 313 -9.81 28.41 -15.64
CA TRP A 313 -8.88 28.50 -14.51
C TRP A 313 -9.29 29.62 -13.58
N ARG A 314 -9.13 29.44 -12.27
CA ARG A 314 -9.41 30.47 -11.25
C ARG A 314 -8.35 30.38 -10.13
N GLU A 315 -7.91 31.55 -9.68
CA GLU A 315 -6.98 31.66 -8.55
C GLU A 315 -7.64 31.23 -7.24
N GLN A 316 -8.93 31.56 -7.06
CA GLN A 316 -9.72 31.16 -5.91
C GLN A 316 -11.06 30.60 -6.37
N VAL A 317 -11.52 29.53 -5.76
CA VAL A 317 -12.78 28.84 -6.05
C VAL A 317 -13.47 28.49 -4.74
N ASP A 318 -14.63 29.09 -4.52
CA ASP A 318 -15.47 28.85 -3.34
C ASP A 318 -16.56 27.80 -3.66
N ASP A 319 -16.90 27.64 -4.94
CA ASP A 319 -17.87 26.66 -5.44
C ASP A 319 -17.31 25.98 -6.69
N LEU A 320 -16.73 24.77 -6.46
CA LEU A 320 -16.17 23.95 -7.53
C LEU A 320 -17.26 23.47 -8.51
N GLU A 321 -18.47 23.20 -8.02
CA GLU A 321 -19.57 22.72 -8.86
C GLU A 321 -20.04 23.84 -9.85
N ALA A 322 -20.10 25.07 -9.39
CA ALA A 322 -20.42 26.21 -10.26
C ALA A 322 -19.34 26.42 -11.34
N LEU A 323 -18.06 26.28 -11.00
CA LEU A 323 -16.94 26.34 -11.95
C LEU A 323 -17.03 25.26 -13.02
N LEU A 324 -17.31 24.01 -12.62
CA LEU A 324 -17.47 22.86 -13.52
C LEU A 324 -18.68 23.04 -14.45
N LYS A 325 -19.83 23.53 -13.94
CA LYS A 325 -21.01 23.88 -14.76
C LYS A 325 -20.71 24.98 -15.78
N ALA A 326 -19.84 25.91 -15.44
CA ALA A 326 -19.43 26.95 -16.39
C ALA A 326 -18.51 26.38 -17.49
N ALA A 327 -17.61 25.46 -17.16
CA ALA A 327 -16.78 24.73 -18.13
C ALA A 327 -17.63 23.85 -19.06
N ASP A 328 -18.62 23.13 -18.53
CA ASP A 328 -19.57 22.33 -19.31
C ASP A 328 -20.31 23.17 -20.37
N LYS A 329 -20.80 24.37 -20.00
CA LYS A 329 -21.43 25.29 -20.96
C LYS A 329 -20.48 25.68 -22.09
N LEU A 330 -19.21 25.94 -21.81
CA LEU A 330 -18.22 26.26 -22.84
C LEU A 330 -17.98 25.09 -23.78
N MET A 331 -17.85 23.87 -23.24
CA MET A 331 -17.73 22.63 -24.03
C MET A 331 -18.95 22.46 -24.96
N TYR A 332 -20.17 22.66 -24.43
CA TYR A 332 -21.38 22.52 -25.22
C TYR A 332 -21.43 23.53 -26.38
N MET A 333 -21.00 24.77 -26.17
CA MET A 333 -20.91 25.79 -27.24
C MET A 333 -19.91 25.35 -28.33
N GLU A 334 -18.77 24.81 -27.96
CA GLU A 334 -17.78 24.28 -28.92
C GLU A 334 -18.34 23.08 -29.67
N LYS A 335 -19.09 22.19 -29.02
CA LYS A 335 -19.77 21.05 -29.63
C LYS A 335 -20.82 21.47 -30.66
N GLU A 336 -21.62 22.52 -30.40
CA GLU A 336 -22.55 23.06 -31.36
C GLU A 336 -21.84 23.62 -32.60
N MET A 337 -20.72 24.32 -32.43
CA MET A 337 -19.91 24.81 -33.53
C MET A 337 -19.36 23.68 -34.39
N TYR A 338 -18.89 22.63 -33.76
CA TYR A 338 -18.42 21.41 -34.46
C TYR A 338 -19.51 20.78 -35.31
N HIS A 339 -20.73 20.65 -34.81
CA HIS A 339 -21.85 20.10 -35.59
C HIS A 339 -22.23 20.99 -36.80
N LYS A 340 -22.33 22.31 -36.59
CA LYS A 340 -22.66 23.26 -37.69
C LYS A 340 -21.60 23.30 -38.78
N SER A 341 -20.36 22.98 -38.51
CA SER A 341 -19.29 22.94 -39.51
C SER A 341 -19.30 21.68 -40.41
N ARG A 342 -20.15 20.70 -40.09
CA ARG A 342 -20.29 19.44 -40.81
C ARG A 342 -21.62 19.26 -41.52
N GLU A 343 -22.56 20.18 -41.31
CA GLU A 343 -23.75 20.35 -42.12
C GLU A 343 -23.43 21.19 -43.38
#